data_376c6eedd4f56f6091d3a50c788c1f5e
#
_entry.id   376c6eedd4f56f6091d3a50c788c1f5e
#
_cell.length_a   1.000
_cell.length_b   1.000
_cell.length_c   1.000
_cell.angle_alpha   90.00
_cell.angle_beta   90.00
_cell.angle_gamma   90.00
#
_symmetry.space_group_name_H-M   'P 1'
#
loop_
_entity.id
_entity.type
_entity.pdbx_description
1 polymer ?
#
loop_
_entity_poly.entity_id
_entity_poly.type
_entity_poly.pdbx_seq_one_letter_code
_entity_poly.pdbx_strand_id
1 'polypeptide(L)'
;GETLIDELAAKLSMDPIEFRILNAAKEGTRRVTGIPYKKVGYVETLQAAKNHPHYNAPLGGPNRGRGIATAVCANITGPASAVVSLQQDGSVGLVEGSADLAGSRTAAAMHVAEVLGVSAEEVHPSIGDTDSIGYTAISAGSSAVYKTGWASFEAARDLLSQLAARAALVW
;
A
#
# COMPACT_ATOMS: atom_id res chain seq x y z
N GLY A 1 1.98 20.79 -11.88
CA GLY A 1 2.41 19.85 -12.95
C GLY A 1 1.29 19.56 -13.92
N GLU A 2 0.21 18.96 -13.50
CA GLU A 2 -0.87 18.47 -14.38
C GLU A 2 -1.62 19.56 -15.13
N THR A 3 -1.83 20.74 -14.52
CA THR A 3 -2.38 21.93 -15.22
C THR A 3 -1.51 22.34 -16.40
N LEU A 4 -0.19 22.34 -16.24
CA LEU A 4 0.74 22.65 -17.32
C LEU A 4 0.65 21.62 -18.46
N ILE A 5 0.45 20.36 -18.14
CA ILE A 5 0.25 19.30 -19.14
C ILE A 5 -1.04 19.55 -19.95
N ASP A 6 -2.12 19.94 -19.29
CA ASP A 6 -3.38 20.29 -19.96
C ASP A 6 -3.23 21.54 -20.84
N GLU A 7 -2.51 22.56 -20.38
CA GLU A 7 -2.22 23.77 -21.17
C GLU A 7 -1.37 23.44 -22.42
N LEU A 8 -0.38 22.56 -22.30
CA LEU A 8 0.42 22.10 -23.44
C LEU A 8 -0.42 21.32 -24.45
N ALA A 9 -1.25 20.40 -23.96
CA ALA A 9 -2.18 19.65 -24.81
C ALA A 9 -3.12 20.60 -25.57
N ALA A 10 -3.69 21.60 -24.90
CA ALA A 10 -4.55 22.60 -25.51
C ALA A 10 -3.80 23.44 -26.58
N LYS A 11 -2.58 23.89 -26.30
CA LYS A 11 -1.74 24.63 -27.27
C LYS A 11 -1.41 23.80 -28.52
N LEU A 12 -1.32 22.49 -28.36
CA LEU A 12 -1.09 21.55 -29.47
C LEU A 12 -2.38 21.07 -30.12
N SER A 13 -3.52 21.55 -29.67
CA SER A 13 -4.85 21.09 -30.13
C SER A 13 -5.00 19.57 -29.99
N MET A 14 -4.43 18.98 -28.94
CA MET A 14 -4.51 17.56 -28.61
C MET A 14 -5.47 17.30 -27.46
N ASP A 15 -6.12 16.16 -27.51
CA ASP A 15 -6.84 15.64 -26.33
C ASP A 15 -5.86 15.43 -25.16
N PRO A 16 -6.17 15.88 -23.95
CA PRO A 16 -5.25 15.79 -22.80
C PRO A 16 -4.91 14.36 -22.38
N ILE A 17 -5.76 13.38 -22.64
CA ILE A 17 -5.45 11.96 -22.41
C ILE A 17 -4.51 11.44 -23.52
N GLU A 18 -4.76 11.77 -24.78
CA GLU A 18 -3.89 11.38 -25.89
C GLU A 18 -2.48 11.97 -25.74
N PHE A 19 -2.38 13.23 -25.30
CA PHE A 19 -1.09 13.84 -25.00
C PHE A 19 -0.32 13.07 -23.93
N ARG A 20 -1.03 12.63 -22.87
CA ARG A 20 -0.42 11.80 -21.80
C ARG A 20 -0.03 10.42 -22.30
N ILE A 21 -0.87 9.77 -23.12
CA ILE A 21 -0.54 8.46 -23.72
C ILE A 21 0.69 8.54 -24.59
N LEU A 22 0.81 9.58 -25.41
CA LEU A 22 1.96 9.82 -26.29
C LEU A 22 3.26 9.91 -25.49
N ASN A 23 3.22 10.56 -24.32
CA ASN A 23 4.38 10.80 -23.46
C ASN A 23 4.50 9.79 -22.30
N ALA A 24 3.64 8.78 -22.26
CA ALA A 24 3.59 7.86 -21.14
C ALA A 24 4.85 7.00 -21.01
N ALA A 25 5.33 6.89 -19.78
CA ALA A 25 6.32 5.87 -19.46
C ALA A 25 5.70 4.46 -19.63
N LYS A 26 6.47 3.56 -20.22
CA LYS A 26 6.11 2.16 -20.46
C LYS A 26 7.15 1.25 -19.82
N GLU A 27 6.90 -0.04 -19.80
CA GLU A 27 7.90 -1.03 -19.39
C GLU A 27 9.22 -0.81 -20.16
N GLY A 28 10.33 -0.83 -19.46
CA GLY A 28 11.65 -0.54 -20.01
C GLY A 28 12.01 0.95 -20.14
N THR A 29 11.07 1.89 -20.04
CA THR A 29 11.37 3.32 -20.01
C THR A 29 12.27 3.65 -18.81
N ARG A 30 13.37 4.35 -19.04
CA ARG A 30 14.29 4.76 -17.96
C ARG A 30 13.69 5.88 -17.11
N ARG A 31 13.75 5.71 -15.81
CA ARG A 31 13.49 6.76 -14.82
C ARG A 31 14.64 7.77 -14.81
N VAL A 32 14.44 8.93 -14.19
CA VAL A 32 15.51 9.91 -13.95
C VAL A 32 16.68 9.34 -13.14
N THR A 33 16.43 8.31 -12.32
CA THR A 33 17.47 7.58 -11.58
C THR A 33 18.25 6.57 -12.43
N GLY A 34 17.93 6.43 -13.72
CA GLY A 34 18.53 5.44 -14.61
C GLY A 34 17.96 4.03 -14.55
N ILE A 35 17.17 3.71 -13.52
CA ILE A 35 16.55 2.39 -13.37
C ILE A 35 15.33 2.31 -14.29
N PRO A 36 15.19 1.25 -15.12
CA PRO A 36 14.01 1.10 -15.96
C PRO A 36 12.75 0.78 -15.14
N TYR A 37 11.60 1.23 -15.64
CA TYR A 37 10.33 0.76 -15.12
C TYR A 37 10.18 -0.74 -15.42
N LYS A 38 9.73 -1.48 -14.42
CA LYS A 38 9.16 -2.81 -14.62
C LYS A 38 7.75 -2.64 -15.21
N LYS A 39 6.86 -3.58 -14.99
CA LYS A 39 5.47 -3.46 -15.43
C LYS A 39 4.83 -2.18 -14.87
N VAL A 40 4.22 -1.37 -15.74
CA VAL A 40 3.51 -0.15 -15.39
C VAL A 40 2.23 -0.05 -16.22
N GLY A 41 1.07 0.06 -15.55
CA GLY A 41 -0.26 0.10 -16.18
C GLY A 41 -0.75 1.53 -16.48
N TYR A 42 0.14 2.47 -16.75
CA TYR A 42 -0.24 3.88 -16.89
C TYR A 42 -1.08 4.13 -18.15
N VAL A 43 -0.66 3.53 -19.27
CA VAL A 43 -1.38 3.67 -20.54
C VAL A 43 -2.77 3.04 -20.45
N GLU A 44 -2.88 1.87 -19.87
CA GLU A 44 -4.15 1.16 -19.67
C GLU A 44 -5.10 1.96 -18.77
N THR A 45 -4.56 2.60 -17.72
CA THR A 45 -5.34 3.48 -16.84
C THR A 45 -5.88 4.70 -17.59
N LEU A 46 -5.05 5.34 -18.41
CA LEU A 46 -5.46 6.47 -19.25
C LEU A 46 -6.51 6.05 -20.28
N GLN A 47 -6.36 4.89 -20.89
CA GLN A 47 -7.35 4.38 -21.83
C GLN A 47 -8.68 4.03 -21.17
N ALA A 48 -8.65 3.47 -19.98
CA ALA A 48 -9.86 3.23 -19.20
C ALA A 48 -10.59 4.55 -18.86
N ALA A 49 -9.84 5.59 -18.47
CA ALA A 49 -10.42 6.91 -18.24
C ALA A 49 -11.01 7.53 -19.52
N LYS A 50 -10.31 7.41 -20.65
CA LYS A 50 -10.78 7.90 -21.96
C LYS A 50 -12.07 7.23 -22.41
N ASN A 51 -12.20 5.93 -22.16
CA ASN A 51 -13.37 5.14 -22.55
C ASN A 51 -14.52 5.28 -21.55
N HIS A 52 -14.31 5.92 -20.41
CA HIS A 52 -15.34 6.08 -19.41
C HIS A 52 -16.45 7.03 -19.90
N PRO A 53 -17.74 6.71 -19.72
CA PRO A 53 -18.85 7.56 -20.19
C PRO A 53 -18.77 9.00 -19.70
N HIS A 54 -18.32 9.22 -18.46
CA HIS A 54 -18.17 10.56 -17.91
C HIS A 54 -17.19 11.43 -18.71
N TYR A 55 -16.08 10.87 -19.22
CA TYR A 55 -15.10 11.65 -20.01
C TYR A 55 -15.72 12.17 -21.31
N ASN A 56 -16.58 11.39 -21.93
CA ASN A 56 -17.19 11.71 -23.22
C ASN A 56 -18.57 12.39 -23.10
N ALA A 57 -19.12 12.53 -21.88
CA ALA A 57 -20.42 13.16 -21.66
C ALA A 57 -20.39 14.65 -21.97
N PRO A 58 -21.48 15.25 -22.47
CA PRO A 58 -21.60 16.71 -22.60
C PRO A 58 -21.42 17.41 -21.25
N LEU A 59 -20.82 18.60 -21.27
CA LEU A 59 -20.60 19.37 -20.03
C LEU A 59 -21.90 19.94 -19.41
N GLY A 60 -22.98 19.97 -20.16
CA GLY A 60 -24.33 20.23 -19.61
C GLY A 60 -24.61 21.65 -19.15
N GLY A 61 -23.94 22.67 -19.69
CA GLY A 61 -24.25 24.07 -19.40
C GLY A 61 -23.03 25.01 -19.43
N PRO A 62 -23.26 26.32 -19.26
CA PRO A 62 -22.19 27.31 -19.20
C PRO A 62 -21.38 27.17 -17.93
N ASN A 63 -20.16 27.68 -17.96
CA ASN A 63 -19.22 27.72 -16.81
C ASN A 63 -18.90 26.32 -16.22
N ARG A 64 -18.91 25.29 -17.06
CA ARG A 64 -18.48 23.94 -16.70
C ARG A 64 -17.23 23.54 -17.50
N GLY A 65 -16.34 22.83 -16.85
CA GLY A 65 -15.13 22.30 -17.44
C GLY A 65 -14.91 20.85 -17.01
N ARG A 66 -14.08 20.16 -17.78
CA ARG A 66 -13.55 18.84 -17.43
C ARG A 66 -12.04 18.92 -17.51
N GLY A 67 -11.38 18.41 -16.50
CA GLY A 67 -9.95 18.27 -16.46
C GLY A 67 -9.56 16.82 -16.16
N ILE A 68 -8.33 16.49 -16.42
CA ILE A 68 -7.72 15.24 -16.01
C ILE A 68 -6.40 15.51 -15.30
N ALA A 69 -6.14 14.77 -14.25
CA ALA A 69 -4.86 14.77 -13.58
C ALA A 69 -4.42 13.34 -13.30
N THR A 70 -3.14 13.11 -13.42
CA THR A 70 -2.54 11.82 -13.11
C THR A 70 -1.52 11.95 -11.98
N ALA A 71 -1.45 10.94 -11.13
CA ALA A 71 -0.50 10.89 -10.05
C ALA A 71 0.11 9.51 -9.93
N VAL A 72 1.32 9.45 -9.43
CA VAL A 72 1.98 8.22 -9.01
C VAL A 72 2.33 8.32 -7.53
N CYS A 73 1.97 7.29 -6.78
CA CYS A 73 2.46 7.12 -5.42
C CYS A 73 3.43 5.93 -5.42
N ALA A 74 4.68 6.20 -5.04
CA ALA A 74 5.65 5.14 -4.87
C ALA A 74 5.35 4.41 -3.54
N ASN A 75 5.05 3.12 -3.62
CA ASN A 75 5.04 2.26 -2.45
C ASN A 75 6.46 1.73 -2.26
N ILE A 76 7.09 2.13 -1.16
CA ILE A 76 8.42 1.62 -0.77
C ILE A 76 8.27 0.56 0.31
N THR A 77 9.29 -0.25 0.49
CA THR A 77 9.37 -1.23 1.57
C THR A 77 10.64 -1.00 2.39
N GLY A 78 10.76 -1.69 3.50
CA GLY A 78 11.92 -1.64 4.35
C GLY A 78 11.79 -2.66 5.48
N PRO A 79 12.82 -2.82 6.31
CA PRO A 79 12.74 -3.71 7.46
C PRO A 79 11.68 -3.24 8.46
N ALA A 80 11.04 -4.20 9.10
CA ALA A 80 10.14 -3.98 10.22
C ALA A 80 10.26 -5.16 11.19
N SER A 81 9.94 -4.94 12.44
CA SER A 81 9.88 -5.98 13.45
C SER A 81 8.51 -6.03 14.10
N ALA A 82 8.11 -7.24 14.47
CA ALA A 82 6.92 -7.52 15.24
C ALA A 82 7.17 -8.70 16.18
N VAL A 83 6.51 -8.70 17.32
CA VAL A 83 6.50 -9.80 18.27
C VAL A 83 5.04 -10.20 18.53
N VAL A 84 4.73 -11.46 18.33
CA VAL A 84 3.40 -12.02 18.63
C VAL A 84 3.53 -13.00 19.80
N SER A 85 2.66 -12.86 20.77
CA SER A 85 2.64 -13.72 21.96
C SER A 85 1.25 -14.21 22.30
N LEU A 86 1.11 -15.49 22.67
CA LEU A 86 -0.12 -16.05 23.20
C LEU A 86 -0.14 -15.88 24.72
N GLN A 87 -1.21 -15.28 25.24
CA GLN A 87 -1.40 -15.10 26.66
C GLN A 87 -2.07 -16.33 27.29
N GLN A 88 -2.03 -16.43 28.65
CA GLN A 88 -2.64 -17.57 29.35
C GLN A 88 -4.17 -17.63 29.25
N ASP A 89 -4.82 -16.50 29.03
CA ASP A 89 -6.26 -16.40 28.82
C ASP A 89 -6.72 -16.70 27.38
N GLY A 90 -5.75 -16.98 26.48
CA GLY A 90 -6.02 -17.24 25.07
C GLY A 90 -5.96 -16.01 24.18
N SER A 91 -5.85 -14.80 24.73
CA SER A 91 -5.68 -13.58 23.94
C SER A 91 -4.29 -13.51 23.28
N VAL A 92 -4.18 -12.76 22.20
CA VAL A 92 -2.96 -12.62 21.44
C VAL A 92 -2.41 -11.21 21.60
N GLY A 93 -1.20 -11.09 22.15
CA GLY A 93 -0.45 -9.83 22.17
C GLY A 93 0.33 -9.63 20.89
N LEU A 94 0.29 -8.43 20.34
CA LEU A 94 1.12 -7.99 19.22
C LEU A 94 1.89 -6.73 19.62
N VAL A 95 3.21 -6.78 19.57
CA VAL A 95 4.06 -5.59 19.72
C VAL A 95 4.70 -5.30 18.38
N GLU A 96 4.58 -4.07 17.89
CA GLU A 96 5.13 -3.65 16.62
C GLU A 96 5.93 -2.35 16.72
N GLY A 97 6.89 -2.13 15.81
CA GLY A 97 7.84 -1.03 15.87
C GLY A 97 7.45 0.21 15.05
N SER A 98 6.23 0.32 14.52
CA SER A 98 5.85 1.48 13.71
C SER A 98 4.84 2.38 14.42
N ALA A 99 4.90 3.68 14.12
CA ALA A 99 3.85 4.60 14.56
C ALA A 99 2.50 4.23 13.91
N ASP A 100 1.42 4.33 14.68
CA ASP A 100 0.07 4.10 14.17
C ASP A 100 -0.39 5.26 13.28
N LEU A 101 -0.19 5.10 11.98
CA LEU A 101 -0.62 6.04 10.96
C LEU A 101 -1.77 5.43 10.17
N ALA A 102 -2.92 6.10 10.15
CA ALA A 102 -4.10 5.71 9.39
C ALA A 102 -4.59 4.27 9.70
N GLY A 103 -4.49 3.83 10.96
CA GLY A 103 -4.96 2.51 11.38
C GLY A 103 -4.01 1.36 11.05
N SER A 104 -2.72 1.61 10.85
CA SER A 104 -1.73 0.57 10.56
C SER A 104 -1.66 -0.48 11.66
N ARG A 105 -1.85 -0.09 12.93
CA ARG A 105 -1.88 -1.00 14.09
C ARG A 105 -3.06 -1.97 14.01
N THR A 106 -4.25 -1.49 13.67
CA THR A 106 -5.43 -2.35 13.45
C THR A 106 -5.20 -3.30 12.28
N ALA A 107 -4.62 -2.81 11.17
CA ALA A 107 -4.30 -3.65 10.03
C ALA A 107 -3.28 -4.76 10.40
N ALA A 108 -2.28 -4.45 11.20
CA ALA A 108 -1.32 -5.45 11.70
C ALA A 108 -2.01 -6.53 12.57
N ALA A 109 -2.95 -6.13 13.44
CA ALA A 109 -3.76 -7.08 14.21
C ALA A 109 -4.60 -8.00 13.30
N MET A 110 -5.19 -7.46 12.24
CA MET A 110 -5.94 -8.26 11.25
C MET A 110 -5.04 -9.29 10.55
N HIS A 111 -3.79 -8.94 10.22
CA HIS A 111 -2.84 -9.90 9.62
C HIS A 111 -2.52 -11.05 10.58
N VAL A 112 -2.34 -10.77 11.86
CA VAL A 112 -2.12 -11.80 12.89
C VAL A 112 -3.36 -12.69 13.05
N ALA A 113 -4.52 -12.07 13.14
CA ALA A 113 -5.81 -12.77 13.30
C ALA A 113 -6.08 -13.74 12.14
N GLU A 114 -5.82 -13.31 10.90
CA GLU A 114 -5.95 -14.13 9.69
C GLU A 114 -5.07 -15.38 9.75
N VAL A 115 -3.82 -15.26 10.21
CA VAL A 115 -2.89 -16.40 10.31
C VAL A 115 -3.30 -17.36 11.41
N LEU A 116 -3.73 -16.84 12.56
CA LEU A 116 -4.06 -17.68 13.72
C LEU A 116 -5.48 -18.24 13.69
N GLY A 117 -6.33 -17.74 12.78
CA GLY A 117 -7.74 -18.16 12.69
C GLY A 117 -8.59 -17.66 13.86
N VAL A 118 -8.25 -16.49 14.43
CA VAL A 118 -8.98 -15.85 15.54
C VAL A 118 -9.63 -14.54 15.07
N SER A 119 -10.47 -13.95 15.91
CA SER A 119 -11.05 -12.63 15.64
C SER A 119 -9.99 -11.52 15.83
N ALA A 120 -10.08 -10.45 15.05
CA ALA A 120 -9.15 -9.31 15.17
C ALA A 120 -9.26 -8.62 16.55
N GLU A 121 -10.40 -8.70 17.21
CA GLU A 121 -10.65 -8.18 18.56
C GLU A 121 -9.89 -8.96 19.65
N GLU A 122 -9.52 -10.22 19.39
CA GLU A 122 -8.70 -11.04 20.29
C GLU A 122 -7.21 -10.75 20.18
N VAL A 123 -6.82 -9.95 19.19
CA VAL A 123 -5.44 -9.50 19.00
C VAL A 123 -5.28 -8.10 19.59
N HIS A 124 -4.39 -7.95 20.56
CA HIS A 124 -4.13 -6.68 21.26
C HIS A 124 -2.86 -6.03 20.79
N PRO A 125 -2.92 -5.14 19.76
CA PRO A 125 -1.74 -4.49 19.22
C PRO A 125 -1.27 -3.34 20.09
N SER A 126 0.03 -3.25 20.31
CA SER A 126 0.72 -2.13 20.95
C SER A 126 1.94 -1.70 20.17
N ILE A 127 2.35 -0.45 20.34
CA ILE A 127 3.60 0.06 19.77
C ILE A 127 4.70 -0.13 20.81
N GLY A 128 5.74 -0.86 20.44
CA GLY A 128 6.93 -1.04 21.27
C GLY A 128 7.83 0.19 21.27
N ASP A 129 8.62 0.35 22.32
CA ASP A 129 9.72 1.30 22.36
C ASP A 129 10.98 0.73 21.69
N THR A 130 11.97 1.57 21.44
CA THR A 130 13.19 1.18 20.75
C THR A 130 14.08 0.22 21.54
N ASP A 131 13.85 0.05 22.83
CA ASP A 131 14.60 -0.86 23.68
C ASP A 131 13.95 -2.26 23.75
N SER A 132 12.66 -2.33 23.45
CA SER A 132 11.85 -3.57 23.61
C SER A 132 11.58 -4.30 22.30
N ILE A 133 11.81 -3.66 21.13
CA ILE A 133 11.54 -4.25 19.83
C ILE A 133 12.69 -4.02 18.85
N GLY A 134 12.81 -4.88 17.85
CA GLY A 134 13.80 -4.73 16.78
C GLY A 134 13.56 -3.52 15.89
N TYR A 135 14.53 -3.23 15.03
CA TYR A 135 14.50 -2.07 14.15
C TYR A 135 13.31 -2.09 13.18
N THR A 136 12.63 -0.98 13.09
CA THR A 136 11.61 -0.71 12.06
C THR A 136 11.98 0.56 11.29
N ALA A 137 12.01 0.49 9.98
CA ALA A 137 12.32 1.61 9.11
C ALA A 137 11.25 2.71 9.19
N ILE A 138 11.64 3.92 8.78
CA ILE A 138 10.80 5.10 8.76
C ILE A 138 9.44 4.84 8.08
N SER A 139 8.36 5.40 8.64
CA SER A 139 7.03 5.38 8.04
C SER A 139 6.94 6.43 6.92
N ALA A 140 7.33 6.02 5.72
CA ALA A 140 7.33 6.85 4.51
C ALA A 140 6.98 6.01 3.28
N GLY A 141 6.60 6.66 2.18
CA GLY A 141 6.29 6.01 0.90
C GLY A 141 5.17 4.96 1.00
N SER A 142 4.16 5.20 1.82
CA SER A 142 3.00 4.31 2.04
C SER A 142 3.39 2.88 2.45
N SER A 143 4.49 2.74 3.19
CA SER A 143 5.08 1.43 3.51
C SER A 143 4.65 0.86 4.87
N ALA A 144 4.04 1.66 5.76
CA ALA A 144 3.79 1.25 7.14
C ALA A 144 2.98 -0.06 7.23
N VAL A 145 1.78 -0.09 6.66
CA VAL A 145 0.92 -1.29 6.66
C VAL A 145 1.60 -2.47 5.96
N TYR A 146 2.26 -2.21 4.82
CA TYR A 146 2.90 -3.29 4.06
C TYR A 146 4.04 -3.96 4.85
N LYS A 147 5.02 -3.18 5.32
CA LYS A 147 6.20 -3.75 5.99
C LYS A 147 5.88 -4.29 7.39
N THR A 148 5.09 -3.54 8.19
CA THR A 148 4.72 -3.95 9.54
C THR A 148 3.72 -5.09 9.52
N GLY A 149 2.74 -5.04 8.60
CA GLY A 149 1.81 -6.14 8.37
C GLY A 149 2.52 -7.41 7.96
N TRP A 150 3.52 -7.32 7.07
CA TRP A 150 4.33 -8.49 6.71
C TRP A 150 5.13 -9.05 7.90
N ALA A 151 5.77 -8.19 8.71
CA ALA A 151 6.46 -8.63 9.91
C ALA A 151 5.50 -9.30 10.92
N SER A 152 4.31 -8.75 11.10
CA SER A 152 3.27 -9.31 11.98
C SER A 152 2.75 -10.65 11.46
N PHE A 153 2.55 -10.77 10.15
CA PHE A 153 2.16 -12.02 9.50
C PHE A 153 3.21 -13.13 9.71
N GLU A 154 4.49 -12.83 9.50
CA GLU A 154 5.56 -13.82 9.69
C GLU A 154 5.75 -14.18 11.17
N ALA A 155 5.62 -13.23 12.09
CA ALA A 155 5.66 -13.51 13.53
C ALA A 155 4.49 -14.40 13.97
N ALA A 156 3.29 -14.19 13.43
CA ALA A 156 2.13 -15.05 13.69
C ALA A 156 2.32 -16.46 13.12
N ARG A 157 2.92 -16.60 11.94
CA ARG A 157 3.26 -17.91 11.36
C ARG A 157 4.27 -18.67 12.21
N ASP A 158 5.26 -17.96 12.74
CA ASP A 158 6.24 -18.56 13.65
C ASP A 158 5.57 -19.05 14.94
N LEU A 159 4.71 -18.23 15.55
CA LEU A 159 3.91 -18.64 16.71
C LEU A 159 3.07 -19.88 16.40
N LEU A 160 2.35 -19.90 15.28
CA LEU A 160 1.54 -21.04 14.87
C LEU A 160 2.37 -22.32 14.73
N SER A 161 3.56 -22.19 14.14
CA SER A 161 4.50 -23.31 14.01
C SER A 161 4.96 -23.85 15.37
N GLN A 162 5.28 -22.95 16.31
CA GLN A 162 5.66 -23.33 17.67
C GLN A 162 4.51 -24.01 18.41
N LEU A 163 3.28 -23.52 18.28
CA LEU A 163 2.08 -24.15 18.87
C LEU A 163 1.85 -25.55 18.30
N ALA A 164 1.95 -25.71 16.99
CA ALA A 164 1.80 -27.02 16.35
C ALA A 164 2.87 -28.02 16.83
N ALA A 165 4.12 -27.58 16.93
CA ALA A 165 5.20 -28.40 17.45
C ALA A 165 4.98 -28.83 18.92
N ARG A 166 4.45 -27.92 19.74
CA ARG A 166 4.11 -28.24 21.15
C ARG A 166 2.92 -29.20 21.23
N ALA A 167 1.88 -29.00 20.43
CA ALA A 167 0.74 -29.90 20.35
C ALA A 167 1.15 -31.33 20.00
N ALA A 168 2.03 -31.48 19.01
CA ALA A 168 2.53 -32.79 18.58
C ALA A 168 3.37 -33.53 19.66
N LEU A 169 3.83 -32.83 20.69
CA LEU A 169 4.52 -33.46 21.83
C LEU A 169 3.56 -33.95 22.93
N VAL A 170 2.34 -33.42 22.92
CA VAL A 170 1.33 -33.71 23.97
C VAL A 170 0.30 -34.71 23.48
N TRP A 171 0.01 -34.74 22.20
CA TRP A 171 -1.00 -35.57 21.53
C TRP A 171 -0.33 -36.60 20.59
#